data_82bbfa09a29dd9f1545c3670d11c0a09
#
_entry.id   82bbfa09a29dd9f1545c3670d11c0a09
#
_cell.length_a   1.000
_cell.length_b   1.000
_cell.length_c   1.000
_cell.angle_alpha   90.00
_cell.angle_beta   90.00
_cell.angle_gamma   90.00
#
_symmetry.space_group_name_H-M   'P 1'
#
loop_
_entity.id
_entity.type
_entity.pdbx_description
1 polymer ?
#
loop_
_entity_poly.entity_id
_entity_poly.type
_entity_poly.pdbx_seq_one_letter_code
_entity_poly.pdbx_strand_id
1 'polypeptide(L)'
;MLPATISTSVAPETINKVTRLFNGSVTDILHELLQNARRAGASMVAVSTIGRAGDRLLHLVDDGHGIADPASIVTLGRSGWNDAIARREDPAGMGVFSLAGRDVIIRSWSQAHRQGWCAHIPAAAWESSRPIAISPDPIGRGTAISIRMDSAWEDEILPALSHVARHYPLPVSFDGESLEQTPWLDEAIYEERWNGCRIGVVKEHHRLGGAARLNFHGLTIPCRMPIVQQVGRGEEWTVLVDIIDCPAIQLVLPARKEVVQNDAVTALCEAARKAIYGAIARESAHRLSHKDWLEARRLGVTLPRPNAAFMGGALRMPRGARAI
;
A
#
# COMPACT_ATOMS: atom_id res chain seq x y z
N MET A 1 3.41 -4.09 -50.63
CA MET A 1 2.08 -3.48 -50.31
C MET A 1 2.05 -3.21 -48.80
N LEU A 2 1.61 -2.03 -48.43
CA LEU A 2 1.36 -1.76 -47.00
C LEU A 2 0.11 -2.49 -46.53
N PRO A 3 0.02 -2.95 -45.28
CA PRO A 3 -1.20 -3.59 -44.76
C PRO A 3 -2.37 -2.59 -44.73
N ALA A 4 -3.55 -3.06 -45.01
CA ALA A 4 -4.78 -2.22 -45.02
C ALA A 4 -5.25 -1.88 -43.59
N THR A 5 -4.85 -2.69 -42.58
CA THR A 5 -5.19 -2.52 -41.17
C THR A 5 -3.99 -2.89 -40.31
N ILE A 6 -3.87 -2.25 -39.15
CA ILE A 6 -2.92 -2.59 -38.11
C ILE A 6 -3.67 -2.80 -36.80
N SER A 7 -3.19 -3.72 -35.94
CA SER A 7 -3.70 -3.93 -34.60
C SER A 7 -2.56 -3.85 -33.59
N THR A 8 -2.87 -3.48 -32.35
CA THR A 8 -1.90 -3.55 -31.26
C THR A 8 -1.52 -4.99 -30.96
N SER A 9 -0.23 -5.26 -30.84
CA SER A 9 0.30 -6.55 -30.43
C SER A 9 1.49 -6.35 -29.49
N VAL A 10 1.79 -7.35 -28.68
CA VAL A 10 2.95 -7.33 -27.80
C VAL A 10 3.97 -8.31 -28.35
N ALA A 11 5.18 -7.83 -28.64
CA ALA A 11 6.26 -8.69 -29.07
C ALA A 11 6.72 -9.60 -27.94
N PRO A 12 7.08 -10.88 -28.20
CA PRO A 12 7.54 -11.82 -27.17
C PRO A 12 8.71 -11.28 -26.33
N GLU A 13 9.61 -10.52 -26.95
CA GLU A 13 10.76 -9.91 -26.28
C GLU A 13 10.38 -8.85 -25.25
N THR A 14 9.11 -8.38 -25.26
CA THR A 14 8.60 -7.43 -24.28
C THR A 14 8.52 -8.07 -22.89
N ILE A 15 8.29 -9.38 -22.80
CA ILE A 15 8.28 -10.09 -21.53
C ILE A 15 9.63 -9.88 -20.84
N ASN A 16 10.76 -10.07 -21.53
CA ASN A 16 12.10 -9.90 -20.98
C ASN A 16 12.41 -8.46 -20.54
N LYS A 17 11.83 -7.47 -21.20
CA LYS A 17 11.98 -6.06 -20.82
C LYS A 17 11.14 -5.74 -19.59
N VAL A 18 9.94 -6.25 -19.55
CA VAL A 18 8.99 -6.01 -18.46
C VAL A 18 9.44 -6.75 -17.18
N THR A 19 9.92 -7.99 -17.27
CA THR A 19 10.44 -8.73 -16.12
C THR A 19 11.60 -8.00 -15.43
N ARG A 20 12.44 -7.30 -16.19
CA ARG A 20 13.52 -6.46 -15.61
C ARG A 20 12.98 -5.25 -14.83
N LEU A 21 11.80 -4.72 -15.18
CA LEU A 21 11.15 -3.64 -14.45
C LEU A 21 10.57 -4.12 -13.11
N PHE A 22 10.28 -5.43 -13.00
CA PHE A 22 9.73 -6.08 -11.81
C PHE A 22 10.76 -6.82 -10.97
N ASN A 23 12.01 -6.88 -11.40
CA ASN A 23 13.10 -7.49 -10.64
C ASN A 23 13.42 -6.58 -9.44
N GLY A 24 12.44 -6.51 -8.52
CA GLY A 24 12.42 -5.65 -7.37
C GLY A 24 13.33 -6.16 -6.25
N SER A 25 13.48 -5.33 -5.23
CA SER A 25 14.12 -5.73 -3.98
C SER A 25 13.33 -6.87 -3.29
N VAL A 26 13.94 -7.55 -2.33
CA VAL A 26 13.27 -8.50 -1.44
C VAL A 26 11.99 -7.89 -0.86
N THR A 27 12.05 -6.64 -0.44
CA THR A 27 10.92 -5.88 0.09
C THR A 27 9.77 -5.77 -0.92
N ASP A 28 10.04 -5.44 -2.19
CA ASP A 28 9.01 -5.33 -3.24
C ASP A 28 8.33 -6.68 -3.50
N ILE A 29 9.12 -7.78 -3.52
CA ILE A 29 8.59 -9.13 -3.68
C ILE A 29 7.69 -9.53 -2.51
N LEU A 30 8.15 -9.32 -1.28
CA LEU A 30 7.35 -9.61 -0.08
C LEU A 30 6.06 -8.80 -0.03
N HIS A 31 6.09 -7.51 -0.39
CA HIS A 31 4.89 -6.71 -0.51
C HIS A 31 3.87 -7.32 -1.48
N GLU A 32 4.30 -7.72 -2.68
CA GLU A 32 3.39 -8.33 -3.66
C GLU A 32 2.81 -9.66 -3.17
N LEU A 33 3.61 -10.51 -2.55
CA LEU A 33 3.13 -11.79 -2.02
C LEU A 33 2.13 -11.60 -0.89
N LEU A 34 2.39 -10.67 0.04
CA LEU A 34 1.45 -10.33 1.12
C LEU A 34 0.15 -9.73 0.54
N GLN A 35 0.23 -8.82 -0.43
CA GLN A 35 -0.95 -8.26 -1.08
C GLN A 35 -1.79 -9.34 -1.76
N ASN A 36 -1.15 -10.33 -2.40
CA ASN A 36 -1.85 -11.43 -3.04
C ASN A 36 -2.54 -12.33 -2.01
N ALA A 37 -1.90 -12.65 -0.89
CA ALA A 37 -2.51 -13.39 0.22
C ALA A 37 -3.77 -12.68 0.76
N ARG A 38 -3.69 -11.36 1.00
CA ARG A 38 -4.83 -10.56 1.44
C ARG A 38 -5.97 -10.56 0.42
N ARG A 39 -5.67 -10.36 -0.88
CA ARG A 39 -6.66 -10.42 -1.96
C ARG A 39 -7.30 -11.79 -2.08
N ALA A 40 -6.55 -12.85 -1.79
CA ALA A 40 -7.06 -14.22 -1.72
C ALA A 40 -7.95 -14.48 -0.48
N GLY A 41 -8.21 -13.46 0.36
CA GLY A 41 -9.01 -13.60 1.57
C GLY A 41 -8.36 -14.47 2.62
N ALA A 42 -7.03 -14.48 2.68
CA ALA A 42 -6.31 -15.15 3.75
C ALA A 42 -6.63 -14.53 5.11
N SER A 43 -6.52 -15.32 6.16
CA SER A 43 -6.62 -14.86 7.55
C SER A 43 -5.25 -14.66 8.20
N MET A 44 -4.20 -15.26 7.65
CA MET A 44 -2.83 -15.16 8.12
C MET A 44 -1.85 -15.49 6.99
N VAL A 45 -0.58 -15.10 7.18
CA VAL A 45 0.53 -15.50 6.31
C VAL A 45 1.66 -16.04 7.17
N ALA A 46 2.15 -17.24 6.85
CA ALA A 46 3.32 -17.83 7.47
C ALA A 46 4.50 -17.81 6.49
N VAL A 47 5.61 -17.28 6.92
CA VAL A 47 6.86 -17.26 6.15
C VAL A 47 7.91 -18.06 6.91
N SER A 48 8.68 -18.86 6.21
CA SER A 48 9.75 -19.66 6.83
C SER A 48 10.92 -19.87 5.87
N THR A 49 12.06 -20.21 6.41
CA THR A 49 13.23 -20.61 5.65
C THR A 49 13.42 -22.13 5.75
N ILE A 50 13.54 -22.82 4.61
CA ILE A 50 13.66 -24.27 4.55
C ILE A 50 14.96 -24.64 3.82
N GLY A 51 15.66 -25.64 4.30
CA GLY A 51 16.88 -26.16 3.67
C GLY A 51 18.15 -25.78 4.43
N ARG A 52 19.31 -26.01 3.79
CA ARG A 52 20.64 -25.75 4.36
C ARG A 52 21.24 -24.49 3.74
N ALA A 53 22.23 -23.91 4.42
CA ALA A 53 23.00 -22.80 3.88
C ALA A 53 23.50 -23.10 2.44
N GLY A 54 23.27 -22.16 1.52
CA GLY A 54 23.58 -22.30 0.10
C GLY A 54 22.51 -23.04 -0.75
N ASP A 55 21.48 -23.63 -0.12
CA ASP A 55 20.34 -24.26 -0.81
C ASP A 55 19.03 -24.00 -0.02
N ARG A 56 18.85 -22.77 0.41
CA ARG A 56 17.66 -22.36 1.16
C ARG A 56 16.53 -21.93 0.24
N LEU A 57 15.32 -22.23 0.65
CA LEU A 57 14.08 -21.75 0.08
C LEU A 57 13.41 -20.83 1.07
N LEU A 58 12.98 -19.65 0.60
CA LEU A 58 11.97 -18.87 1.28
C LEU A 58 10.62 -19.51 0.99
N HIS A 59 9.88 -19.89 2.01
CA HIS A 59 8.58 -20.54 1.91
C HIS A 59 7.52 -19.65 2.53
N LEU A 60 6.56 -19.20 1.71
CA LEU A 60 5.45 -18.37 2.12
C LEU A 60 4.14 -19.13 1.91
N VAL A 61 3.30 -19.19 2.93
CA VAL A 61 2.01 -19.89 2.93
C VAL A 61 0.92 -18.95 3.38
N ASP A 62 -0.16 -18.89 2.63
CA ASP A 62 -1.42 -18.28 3.01
C ASP A 62 -2.56 -19.31 3.07
N ASP A 63 -3.60 -19.01 3.83
CA ASP A 63 -4.79 -19.82 3.98
C ASP A 63 -5.99 -19.30 3.16
N GLY A 64 -5.74 -18.50 2.13
CA GLY A 64 -6.75 -17.90 1.26
C GLY A 64 -7.49 -18.91 0.38
N HIS A 65 -8.22 -18.42 -0.62
CA HIS A 65 -8.99 -19.28 -1.54
C HIS A 65 -8.13 -19.96 -2.61
N GLY A 66 -6.83 -19.63 -2.69
CA GLY A 66 -5.92 -20.17 -3.69
C GLY A 66 -6.05 -19.53 -5.08
N ILE A 67 -5.39 -20.14 -6.06
CA ILE A 67 -5.31 -19.67 -7.45
C ILE A 67 -6.16 -20.59 -8.33
N ALA A 68 -7.27 -20.07 -8.86
CA ALA A 68 -8.24 -20.85 -9.62
C ALA A 68 -7.68 -21.35 -10.96
N ASP A 69 -6.96 -20.49 -11.69
CA ASP A 69 -6.36 -20.80 -13.00
C ASP A 69 -4.84 -20.66 -12.93
N PRO A 70 -4.08 -21.77 -12.98
CA PRO A 70 -2.62 -21.72 -12.98
C PRO A 70 -2.01 -20.86 -14.09
N ALA A 71 -2.67 -20.73 -15.26
CA ALA A 71 -2.17 -19.92 -16.36
C ALA A 71 -2.10 -18.42 -16.02
N SER A 72 -2.89 -17.96 -15.04
CA SER A 72 -2.86 -16.56 -14.62
C SER A 72 -1.52 -16.12 -14.01
N ILE A 73 -0.70 -17.07 -13.47
CA ILE A 73 0.60 -16.76 -12.86
C ILE A 73 1.63 -16.31 -13.91
N VAL A 74 1.58 -16.88 -15.09
CA VAL A 74 2.58 -16.68 -16.16
C VAL A 74 2.03 -15.87 -17.34
N THR A 75 0.83 -15.31 -17.21
CA THR A 75 0.24 -14.44 -18.23
C THR A 75 0.34 -12.99 -17.79
N LEU A 76 1.23 -12.23 -18.40
CA LEU A 76 1.46 -10.83 -18.10
C LEU A 76 0.19 -10.01 -18.39
N GLY A 77 -0.21 -9.19 -17.42
CA GLY A 77 -1.43 -8.34 -17.54
C GLY A 77 -2.74 -9.09 -17.30
N ARG A 78 -2.72 -10.42 -17.10
CA ARG A 78 -3.90 -11.19 -16.71
C ARG A 78 -4.02 -11.24 -15.21
N SER A 79 -5.00 -10.53 -14.69
CA SER A 79 -5.36 -10.63 -13.28
C SER A 79 -6.28 -11.84 -13.10
N GLY A 80 -5.92 -12.79 -12.24
CA GLY A 80 -6.78 -13.91 -11.85
C GLY A 80 -7.87 -13.52 -10.84
N TRP A 81 -7.95 -12.25 -10.47
CA TRP A 81 -8.88 -11.71 -9.49
C TRP A 81 -10.28 -11.51 -10.08
N ASN A 82 -11.30 -11.62 -9.23
CA ASN A 82 -12.67 -11.33 -9.62
C ASN A 82 -12.88 -9.82 -9.90
N ASP A 83 -13.96 -9.50 -10.60
CA ASP A 83 -14.29 -8.13 -11.00
C ASP A 83 -14.40 -7.13 -9.83
N ALA A 84 -14.78 -7.60 -8.65
CA ALA A 84 -14.90 -6.74 -7.47
C ALA A 84 -13.51 -6.29 -6.98
N ILE A 85 -12.54 -7.21 -6.90
CA ILE A 85 -11.14 -6.90 -6.55
C ILE A 85 -10.50 -6.08 -7.66
N ALA A 86 -10.75 -6.46 -8.94
CA ALA A 86 -10.21 -5.75 -10.08
C ALA A 86 -10.63 -4.26 -10.10
N ARG A 87 -11.90 -3.98 -9.81
CA ARG A 87 -12.40 -2.60 -9.73
C ARG A 87 -11.91 -1.83 -8.51
N ARG A 88 -11.71 -2.51 -7.39
CA ARG A 88 -11.33 -1.89 -6.12
C ARG A 88 -9.86 -1.55 -6.02
N GLU A 89 -8.99 -2.39 -6.56
CA GLU A 89 -7.54 -2.31 -6.32
C GLU A 89 -6.70 -2.20 -7.59
N ASP A 90 -7.33 -2.28 -8.77
CA ASP A 90 -6.65 -2.26 -10.07
C ASP A 90 -5.38 -3.14 -10.09
N PRO A 91 -5.50 -4.46 -9.82
CA PRO A 91 -4.34 -5.33 -9.79
C PRO A 91 -3.73 -5.40 -11.18
N ALA A 92 -2.49 -4.99 -11.31
CA ALA A 92 -1.80 -4.90 -12.60
C ALA A 92 -1.65 -6.25 -13.34
N GLY A 93 -2.04 -7.38 -12.71
CA GLY A 93 -1.83 -8.72 -13.27
C GLY A 93 -0.35 -9.05 -13.50
N MET A 94 0.52 -8.43 -12.72
CA MET A 94 1.97 -8.50 -12.90
C MET A 94 2.72 -8.90 -11.62
N GLY A 95 2.01 -9.03 -10.49
CA GLY A 95 2.62 -9.24 -9.17
C GLY A 95 3.50 -10.49 -9.08
N VAL A 96 3.09 -11.60 -9.71
CA VAL A 96 3.89 -12.83 -9.71
C VAL A 96 5.15 -12.69 -10.57
N PHE A 97 5.17 -11.75 -11.53
CA PHE A 97 6.39 -11.45 -12.30
C PHE A 97 7.49 -10.78 -11.48
N SER A 98 7.21 -10.33 -10.26
CA SER A 98 8.25 -9.95 -9.29
C SER A 98 9.19 -11.12 -8.94
N LEU A 99 8.76 -12.36 -9.18
CA LEU A 99 9.53 -13.59 -9.02
C LEU A 99 10.32 -13.98 -10.28
N ALA A 100 10.18 -13.25 -11.38
CA ALA A 100 10.84 -13.58 -12.64
C ALA A 100 12.37 -13.64 -12.48
N GLY A 101 12.97 -14.60 -13.16
CA GLY A 101 14.41 -14.88 -13.04
C GLY A 101 14.79 -15.72 -11.81
N ARG A 102 13.82 -16.15 -10.99
CA ARG A 102 14.03 -17.02 -9.83
C ARG A 102 13.46 -18.41 -10.06
N ASP A 103 14.03 -19.38 -9.36
CA ASP A 103 13.51 -20.74 -9.30
C ASP A 103 12.40 -20.77 -8.26
N VAL A 104 11.16 -21.05 -8.69
CA VAL A 104 9.96 -20.93 -7.87
C VAL A 104 9.10 -22.19 -7.97
N ILE A 105 8.61 -22.67 -6.84
CA ILE A 105 7.60 -23.71 -6.77
C ILE A 105 6.33 -23.07 -6.20
N ILE A 106 5.22 -23.20 -6.93
CA ILE A 106 3.91 -22.71 -6.48
C ILE A 106 2.99 -23.91 -6.32
N ARG A 107 2.43 -24.06 -5.14
CA ARG A 107 1.40 -25.04 -4.82
C ARG A 107 0.14 -24.27 -4.42
N SER A 108 -0.99 -24.57 -5.02
CA SER A 108 -2.21 -23.83 -4.70
C SER A 108 -3.46 -24.67 -4.90
N TRP A 109 -4.49 -24.32 -4.15
CA TRP A 109 -5.81 -24.89 -4.33
C TRP A 109 -6.55 -24.17 -5.46
N SER A 110 -7.25 -24.92 -6.31
CA SER A 110 -8.16 -24.38 -7.30
C SER A 110 -9.61 -24.68 -6.90
N GLN A 111 -10.33 -23.68 -6.47
CA GLN A 111 -11.76 -23.82 -6.16
C GLN A 111 -12.57 -24.22 -7.39
N ALA A 112 -12.21 -23.70 -8.58
CA ALA A 112 -12.89 -24.02 -9.84
C ALA A 112 -12.77 -25.49 -10.21
N HIS A 113 -11.62 -26.09 -9.97
CA HIS A 113 -11.36 -27.51 -10.29
C HIS A 113 -11.50 -28.43 -9.09
N ARG A 114 -11.70 -27.88 -7.87
CA ARG A 114 -11.77 -28.61 -6.60
C ARG A 114 -10.56 -29.55 -6.40
N GLN A 115 -9.39 -29.07 -6.77
CA GLN A 115 -8.13 -29.82 -6.76
C GLN A 115 -6.95 -28.92 -6.43
N GLY A 116 -6.00 -29.43 -5.66
CA GLY A 116 -4.68 -28.83 -5.49
C GLY A 116 -3.78 -29.08 -6.69
N TRP A 117 -2.94 -28.15 -6.99
CA TRP A 117 -1.98 -28.23 -8.09
C TRP A 117 -0.63 -27.67 -7.68
N CYS A 118 0.42 -28.11 -8.39
CA CYS A 118 1.80 -27.67 -8.23
C CYS A 118 2.41 -27.31 -9.58
N ALA A 119 3.15 -26.22 -9.63
CA ALA A 119 3.97 -25.81 -10.76
C ALA A 119 5.40 -25.50 -10.28
N HIS A 120 6.39 -26.07 -10.95
CA HIS A 120 7.79 -25.66 -10.81
C HIS A 120 8.16 -24.76 -11.99
N ILE A 121 8.59 -23.53 -11.70
CA ILE A 121 8.98 -22.52 -12.66
C ILE A 121 10.48 -22.24 -12.49
N PRO A 122 11.35 -22.92 -13.27
CA PRO A 122 12.78 -22.63 -13.24
C PRO A 122 13.09 -21.18 -13.64
N ALA A 123 14.15 -20.60 -13.14
CA ALA A 123 14.55 -19.22 -13.43
C ALA A 123 14.55 -18.89 -14.94
N ALA A 124 15.06 -19.81 -15.78
CA ALA A 124 15.09 -19.63 -17.23
C ALA A 124 13.69 -19.74 -17.91
N ALA A 125 12.68 -20.27 -17.24
CA ALA A 125 11.35 -20.44 -17.82
C ALA A 125 10.59 -19.11 -17.92
N TRP A 126 10.89 -18.14 -17.09
CA TRP A 126 10.25 -16.83 -17.09
C TRP A 126 10.48 -16.03 -18.38
N GLU A 127 11.63 -16.26 -19.03
CA GLU A 127 12.02 -15.60 -20.27
C GLU A 127 11.75 -16.44 -21.54
N SER A 128 11.28 -17.66 -21.35
CA SER A 128 11.05 -18.59 -22.43
C SER A 128 9.55 -18.91 -22.55
N SER A 129 9.07 -19.04 -23.79
CA SER A 129 7.70 -19.53 -24.04
C SER A 129 7.59 -21.06 -23.86
N ARG A 130 8.45 -21.68 -23.07
CA ARG A 130 8.40 -23.14 -22.83
C ARG A 130 7.21 -23.47 -21.93
N PRO A 131 6.46 -24.54 -22.23
CA PRO A 131 5.37 -24.97 -21.37
C PRO A 131 5.87 -25.32 -19.96
N ILE A 132 5.12 -24.88 -18.95
CA ILE A 132 5.32 -25.23 -17.54
C ILE A 132 4.34 -26.34 -17.20
N ALA A 133 4.85 -27.45 -16.71
CA ALA A 133 4.01 -28.57 -16.32
C ALA A 133 3.25 -28.28 -15.04
N ILE A 134 1.98 -28.63 -15.01
CA ILE A 134 1.13 -28.60 -13.81
C ILE A 134 0.90 -30.04 -13.37
N SER A 135 1.12 -30.33 -12.11
CA SER A 135 0.86 -31.65 -11.50
C SER A 135 -0.17 -31.53 -10.37
N PRO A 136 -0.93 -32.60 -10.08
CA PRO A 136 -1.78 -32.64 -8.90
C PRO A 136 -0.96 -32.48 -7.61
N ASP A 137 -1.55 -31.82 -6.61
CA ASP A 137 -0.95 -31.60 -5.29
C ASP A 137 -2.00 -31.82 -4.18
N PRO A 138 -1.62 -32.36 -3.01
CA PRO A 138 -2.55 -32.60 -1.92
C PRO A 138 -3.00 -31.35 -1.18
N ILE A 139 -2.48 -30.15 -1.53
CA ILE A 139 -2.93 -28.89 -0.90
C ILE A 139 -4.43 -28.73 -1.05
N GLY A 140 -5.15 -28.52 0.06
CA GLY A 140 -6.62 -28.43 0.09
C GLY A 140 -7.16 -27.02 0.24
N ARG A 141 -6.31 -26.03 0.47
CA ARG A 141 -6.67 -24.61 0.65
C ARG A 141 -5.41 -23.73 0.51
N GLY A 142 -5.62 -22.47 0.13
CA GLY A 142 -4.57 -21.46 0.13
C GLY A 142 -3.53 -21.62 -0.96
N THR A 143 -2.43 -20.92 -0.79
CA THR A 143 -1.28 -20.96 -1.69
C THR A 143 0.01 -21.08 -0.88
N ALA A 144 0.93 -21.89 -1.37
CA ALA A 144 2.29 -22.02 -0.85
C ALA A 144 3.29 -21.71 -1.98
N ILE A 145 4.15 -20.73 -1.75
CA ILE A 145 5.18 -20.30 -2.70
C ILE A 145 6.55 -20.56 -2.09
N SER A 146 7.37 -21.34 -2.78
CA SER A 146 8.76 -21.57 -2.38
C SER A 146 9.68 -20.93 -3.41
N ILE A 147 10.59 -20.07 -2.98
CA ILE A 147 11.50 -19.30 -3.81
C ILE A 147 12.93 -19.68 -3.42
N ARG A 148 13.75 -20.10 -4.39
CA ARG A 148 15.17 -20.33 -4.13
C ARG A 148 15.84 -19.00 -3.78
N MET A 149 16.48 -18.98 -2.61
CA MET A 149 17.21 -17.82 -2.12
C MET A 149 18.62 -17.80 -2.70
N ASP A 150 19.11 -16.61 -2.97
CA ASP A 150 20.55 -16.37 -3.10
C ASP A 150 21.14 -15.97 -1.73
N SER A 151 22.46 -15.97 -1.63
CA SER A 151 23.14 -15.68 -0.36
C SER A 151 22.87 -14.25 0.15
N ALA A 152 22.59 -13.29 -0.74
CA ALA A 152 22.28 -11.92 -0.35
C ALA A 152 20.95 -11.82 0.39
N TRP A 153 20.00 -12.71 0.09
CA TRP A 153 18.68 -12.72 0.73
C TRP A 153 18.71 -13.23 2.17
N GLU A 154 19.69 -14.06 2.53
CA GLU A 154 19.70 -14.70 3.85
C GLU A 154 19.67 -13.69 5.00
N ASP A 155 20.39 -12.59 4.86
CA ASP A 155 20.45 -11.54 5.87
C ASP A 155 19.35 -10.45 5.69
N GLU A 156 18.76 -10.34 4.51
CA GLU A 156 17.80 -9.30 4.18
C GLU A 156 16.34 -9.69 4.49
N ILE A 157 16.01 -11.00 4.49
CA ILE A 157 14.61 -11.47 4.59
C ILE A 157 13.92 -10.99 5.85
N LEU A 158 14.48 -11.21 7.03
CA LEU A 158 13.81 -10.85 8.28
C LEU A 158 13.63 -9.33 8.43
N PRO A 159 14.64 -8.47 8.18
CA PRO A 159 14.45 -7.03 8.16
C PRO A 159 13.40 -6.57 7.15
N ALA A 160 13.44 -7.10 5.91
CA ALA A 160 12.47 -6.75 4.88
C ALA A 160 11.05 -7.20 5.25
N LEU A 161 10.90 -8.44 5.74
CA LEU A 161 9.60 -8.97 6.15
C LEU A 161 9.02 -8.20 7.33
N SER A 162 9.83 -7.88 8.34
CA SER A 162 9.43 -7.04 9.49
C SER A 162 8.98 -5.65 9.04
N HIS A 163 9.66 -5.08 8.04
CA HIS A 163 9.27 -3.80 7.46
C HIS A 163 7.91 -3.85 6.75
N VAL A 164 7.70 -4.84 5.89
CA VAL A 164 6.45 -4.95 5.12
C VAL A 164 5.26 -5.43 5.97
N ALA A 165 5.52 -6.24 7.00
CA ALA A 165 4.50 -6.71 7.92
C ALA A 165 4.02 -5.63 8.90
N ARG A 166 4.83 -4.61 9.18
CA ARG A 166 4.60 -3.64 10.25
C ARG A 166 3.20 -3.04 10.28
N HIS A 167 2.65 -2.66 9.13
CA HIS A 167 1.31 -2.07 9.01
C HIS A 167 0.39 -2.91 8.13
N TYR A 168 0.77 -4.17 7.87
CA TYR A 168 -0.04 -5.10 7.11
C TYR A 168 -1.24 -5.58 7.94
N PRO A 169 -2.44 -5.72 7.34
CA PRO A 169 -3.66 -5.93 8.12
C PRO A 169 -3.87 -7.36 8.63
N LEU A 170 -3.11 -8.35 8.13
CA LEU A 170 -3.24 -9.73 8.57
C LEU A 170 -2.03 -10.15 9.41
N PRO A 171 -2.20 -11.09 10.36
CA PRO A 171 -1.08 -11.66 11.10
C PRO A 171 -0.02 -12.27 10.17
N VAL A 172 1.24 -11.97 10.44
CA VAL A 172 2.41 -12.52 9.73
C VAL A 172 3.33 -13.18 10.75
N SER A 173 3.79 -14.39 10.43
CA SER A 173 4.82 -15.08 11.22
C SER A 173 6.06 -15.38 10.40
N PHE A 174 7.22 -15.46 11.05
CA PHE A 174 8.48 -15.87 10.44
C PHE A 174 9.12 -17.00 11.28
N ASP A 175 9.42 -18.14 10.64
CA ASP A 175 9.95 -19.36 11.28
C ASP A 175 9.18 -19.77 12.55
N GLY A 176 7.85 -19.58 12.55
CA GLY A 176 6.93 -19.89 13.64
C GLY A 176 6.71 -18.77 14.66
N GLU A 177 7.50 -17.71 14.64
CA GLU A 177 7.37 -16.57 15.54
C GLU A 177 6.51 -15.47 14.91
N SER A 178 5.54 -14.92 15.67
CA SER A 178 4.72 -13.80 15.20
C SER A 178 5.55 -12.53 15.07
N LEU A 179 5.41 -11.82 13.95
CA LEU A 179 6.05 -10.52 13.77
C LEU A 179 5.26 -9.41 14.47
N GLU A 180 5.97 -8.44 14.98
CA GLU A 180 5.37 -7.25 15.58
C GLU A 180 4.70 -6.39 14.50
N GLN A 181 3.45 -6.03 14.76
CA GLN A 181 2.65 -5.20 13.87
C GLN A 181 2.07 -4.02 14.64
N THR A 182 2.08 -2.86 14.03
CA THR A 182 1.56 -1.62 14.62
C THR A 182 0.44 -1.08 13.73
N PRO A 183 -0.74 -0.76 14.26
CA PRO A 183 -1.77 -0.08 13.50
C PRO A 183 -1.24 1.21 12.86
N TRP A 184 -1.61 1.47 11.59
CA TRP A 184 -1.11 2.65 10.87
C TRP A 184 -1.43 3.97 11.55
N LEU A 185 -2.58 4.03 12.23
CA LEU A 185 -3.07 5.24 12.90
C LEU A 185 -2.86 5.21 14.43
N ASP A 186 -1.95 4.39 14.95
CA ASP A 186 -1.73 4.23 16.39
C ASP A 186 -1.36 5.55 17.10
N GLU A 187 -0.61 6.43 16.42
CA GLU A 187 -0.23 7.75 16.94
C GLU A 187 -1.28 8.84 16.71
N ALA A 188 -2.45 8.50 16.12
CA ALA A 188 -3.45 9.50 15.81
C ALA A 188 -4.18 9.99 17.05
N ILE A 189 -4.21 11.30 17.27
CA ILE A 189 -4.94 11.97 18.36
C ILE A 189 -6.41 12.23 18.04
N TYR A 190 -6.80 12.08 16.76
CA TYR A 190 -8.15 12.22 16.25
C TYR A 190 -8.29 11.38 15.00
N GLU A 191 -9.42 10.69 14.85
CA GLU A 191 -9.70 9.90 13.67
C GLU A 191 -11.06 10.28 13.06
N GLU A 192 -11.12 10.25 11.73
CA GLU A 192 -12.34 10.43 10.95
C GLU A 192 -12.38 9.41 9.80
N ARG A 193 -13.60 8.96 9.45
CA ARG A 193 -13.80 8.11 8.25
C ARG A 193 -14.25 8.95 7.08
N TRP A 194 -13.67 8.68 5.92
CA TRP A 194 -14.00 9.36 4.68
C TRP A 194 -13.85 8.42 3.47
N ASN A 195 -14.93 8.20 2.72
CA ASN A 195 -14.96 7.44 1.45
C ASN A 195 -14.10 6.16 1.44
N GLY A 196 -14.27 5.29 2.45
CA GLY A 196 -13.51 4.06 2.55
C GLY A 196 -12.06 4.23 3.03
N CYS A 197 -11.70 5.43 3.50
CA CYS A 197 -10.44 5.72 4.17
C CYS A 197 -10.67 6.00 5.66
N ARG A 198 -9.63 5.78 6.48
CA ARG A 198 -9.51 6.33 7.83
C ARG A 198 -8.44 7.43 7.79
N ILE A 199 -8.76 8.58 8.31
CA ILE A 199 -7.86 9.74 8.38
C ILE A 199 -7.51 9.95 9.85
N GLY A 200 -6.26 9.76 10.21
CA GLY A 200 -5.73 10.00 11.55
C GLY A 200 -4.94 11.30 11.61
N VAL A 201 -5.32 12.21 12.49
CA VAL A 201 -4.59 13.47 12.70
C VAL A 201 -3.48 13.24 13.71
N VAL A 202 -2.28 13.69 13.36
CA VAL A 202 -1.08 13.61 14.21
C VAL A 202 -0.45 14.99 14.41
N LYS A 203 0.25 15.16 15.52
CA LYS A 203 1.11 16.33 15.78
C LYS A 203 2.57 15.91 15.60
N GLU A 204 3.31 16.65 14.81
CA GLU A 204 4.72 16.38 14.56
C GLU A 204 5.56 17.62 14.79
N HIS A 205 6.75 17.45 15.29
CA HIS A 205 7.78 18.48 15.22
C HIS A 205 8.41 18.35 13.83
N HIS A 206 8.55 19.49 13.16
CA HIS A 206 9.03 19.65 11.78
C HIS A 206 9.87 18.47 11.26
N ARG A 207 9.25 17.55 10.52
CA ARG A 207 9.96 16.46 9.82
C ARG A 207 10.31 16.92 8.42
N LEU A 208 11.57 16.81 8.07
CA LEU A 208 12.04 16.97 6.69
C LEU A 208 11.25 16.04 5.78
N GLY A 209 10.75 16.58 4.65
CA GLY A 209 9.81 15.95 3.76
C GLY A 209 10.20 14.55 3.29
N GLY A 210 9.20 13.76 2.91
CA GLY A 210 9.35 12.40 2.37
C GLY A 210 8.77 11.28 3.25
N ALA A 211 8.19 11.61 4.41
CA ALA A 211 7.54 10.60 5.24
C ALA A 211 6.32 9.98 4.52
N ALA A 212 6.15 8.66 4.63
CA ALA A 212 4.95 7.98 4.19
C ALA A 212 3.73 8.55 4.92
N ARG A 213 2.66 8.81 4.17
CA ARG A 213 1.40 9.38 4.69
C ARG A 213 0.20 8.52 4.40
N LEU A 214 0.30 7.64 3.42
CA LEU A 214 -0.75 6.71 3.05
C LEU A 214 -0.32 5.28 3.36
N ASN A 215 -1.25 4.49 3.85
CA ASN A 215 -1.13 3.05 3.97
C ASN A 215 -2.13 2.38 3.03
N PHE A 216 -1.62 1.57 2.11
CA PHE A 216 -2.40 0.69 1.24
C PHE A 216 -2.24 -0.75 1.70
N HIS A 217 -2.97 -1.12 2.76
CA HIS A 217 -2.95 -2.48 3.31
C HIS A 217 -1.52 -2.99 3.63
N GLY A 218 -0.70 -2.16 4.25
CA GLY A 218 0.69 -2.46 4.60
C GLY A 218 1.72 -1.84 3.66
N LEU A 219 1.34 -1.45 2.45
CA LEU A 219 2.22 -0.69 1.56
C LEU A 219 2.14 0.80 1.91
N THR A 220 3.20 1.32 2.52
CA THR A 220 3.26 2.71 2.97
C THR A 220 3.88 3.61 1.90
N ILE A 221 3.19 4.71 1.55
CA ILE A 221 3.50 5.53 0.38
C ILE A 221 3.66 6.99 0.78
N PRO A 222 4.73 7.66 0.30
CA PRO A 222 4.83 9.11 0.41
C PRO A 222 3.69 9.79 -0.32
N CYS A 223 3.04 10.74 0.34
CA CYS A 223 2.05 11.60 -0.29
C CYS A 223 2.05 12.97 0.39
N ARG A 224 1.89 14.02 -0.40
CA ARG A 224 1.82 15.38 0.15
C ARG A 224 0.44 15.60 0.77
N MET A 225 0.39 15.58 2.10
CA MET A 225 -0.81 15.87 2.87
C MET A 225 -0.83 17.31 3.38
N PRO A 226 -2.01 17.87 3.72
CA PRO A 226 -2.12 19.17 4.33
C PRO A 226 -1.34 19.25 5.64
N ILE A 227 -0.74 20.41 5.88
CA ILE A 227 -0.09 20.77 7.13
C ILE A 227 -0.74 22.06 7.63
N VAL A 228 -1.10 22.08 8.90
CA VAL A 228 -1.61 23.26 9.59
C VAL A 228 -0.72 23.56 10.80
N GLN A 229 -0.27 24.81 10.90
CA GLN A 229 0.56 25.27 12.02
C GLN A 229 -0.22 26.22 12.90
N GLN A 230 -0.01 26.15 14.21
CA GLN A 230 -0.50 27.14 15.14
C GLN A 230 0.62 28.15 15.45
N VAL A 231 0.31 29.43 15.38
CA VAL A 231 1.28 30.51 15.60
C VAL A 231 1.93 30.41 16.98
N GLY A 232 3.26 30.44 17.02
CA GLY A 232 4.04 30.36 18.25
C GLY A 232 4.08 28.96 18.91
N ARG A 233 3.63 27.92 18.21
CA ARG A 233 3.87 26.53 18.55
C ARG A 233 4.76 25.91 17.48
N GLY A 234 5.80 25.19 17.87
CA GLY A 234 6.70 24.50 16.93
C GLY A 234 6.12 23.19 16.36
N GLU A 235 4.85 22.89 16.65
CA GLU A 235 4.18 21.67 16.23
C GLU A 235 3.41 21.91 14.93
N GLU A 236 3.46 20.92 14.06
CA GLU A 236 2.69 20.81 12.82
C GLU A 236 1.58 19.79 12.98
N TRP A 237 0.39 20.15 12.56
CA TRP A 237 -0.76 19.25 12.48
C TRP A 237 -0.84 18.69 11.07
N THR A 238 -0.81 17.40 10.93
CA THR A 238 -0.92 16.71 9.64
C THR A 238 -1.70 15.44 9.80
N VAL A 239 -1.78 14.62 8.75
CA VAL A 239 -2.54 13.38 8.77
C VAL A 239 -1.73 12.19 8.31
N LEU A 240 -2.11 11.02 8.83
CA LEU A 240 -1.88 9.70 8.26
C LEU A 240 -3.20 9.19 7.69
N VAL A 241 -3.17 8.54 6.55
CA VAL A 241 -4.37 8.00 5.90
C VAL A 241 -4.23 6.51 5.69
N ASP A 242 -5.22 5.75 6.13
CA ASP A 242 -5.32 4.31 5.93
C ASP A 242 -6.40 4.03 4.88
N ILE A 243 -6.00 3.50 3.73
CA ILE A 243 -6.90 3.19 2.62
C ILE A 243 -7.47 1.79 2.83
N ILE A 244 -8.76 1.71 3.17
CA ILE A 244 -9.45 0.43 3.43
C ILE A 244 -10.18 -0.05 2.17
N ASP A 245 -11.01 0.82 1.57
CA ASP A 245 -11.82 0.50 0.40
C ASP A 245 -12.16 1.77 -0.38
N CYS A 246 -11.17 2.35 -1.07
CA CYS A 246 -11.31 3.57 -1.84
C CYS A 246 -10.75 3.40 -3.25
N PRO A 247 -11.54 2.85 -4.20
CA PRO A 247 -11.11 2.57 -5.58
C PRO A 247 -10.63 3.80 -6.35
N ALA A 248 -11.10 4.98 -5.96
CA ALA A 248 -10.72 6.23 -6.61
C ALA A 248 -9.28 6.69 -6.29
N ILE A 249 -8.68 6.16 -5.23
CA ILE A 249 -7.27 6.41 -4.89
C ILE A 249 -6.43 5.26 -5.45
N GLN A 250 -5.69 5.54 -6.50
CA GLN A 250 -4.92 4.54 -7.25
C GLN A 250 -3.42 4.80 -7.13
N LEU A 251 -2.64 3.72 -7.25
CA LEU A 251 -1.18 3.79 -7.26
C LEU A 251 -0.65 3.79 -8.69
N VAL A 252 0.46 4.48 -8.91
CA VAL A 252 1.15 4.49 -10.20
C VAL A 252 1.78 3.11 -10.44
N LEU A 253 1.33 2.42 -11.47
CA LEU A 253 1.84 1.11 -11.86
C LEU A 253 3.12 1.26 -12.72
N PRO A 254 4.00 0.30 -12.71
CA PRO A 254 3.99 -0.94 -11.93
C PRO A 254 4.57 -0.81 -10.53
N ALA A 255 5.36 0.23 -10.26
CA ALA A 255 6.19 0.36 -9.07
C ALA A 255 5.39 0.57 -7.76
N ARG A 256 4.17 1.08 -7.84
CA ARG A 256 3.28 1.38 -6.70
C ARG A 256 3.92 2.23 -5.58
N LYS A 257 4.89 3.07 -5.96
CA LYS A 257 5.62 3.95 -5.02
C LYS A 257 5.04 5.36 -4.93
N GLU A 258 4.05 5.66 -5.77
CA GLU A 258 3.40 6.96 -5.87
C GLU A 258 1.90 6.81 -6.06
N VAL A 259 1.16 7.86 -5.71
CA VAL A 259 -0.29 7.95 -5.91
C VAL A 259 -0.58 8.68 -7.21
N VAL A 260 -1.54 8.16 -8.00
CA VAL A 260 -2.05 8.86 -9.18
C VAL A 260 -2.74 10.14 -8.74
N GLN A 261 -2.24 11.29 -9.21
CA GLN A 261 -2.82 12.59 -8.90
C GLN A 261 -4.12 12.80 -9.68
N ASN A 262 -5.25 12.82 -8.98
CA ASN A 262 -6.59 12.96 -9.54
C ASN A 262 -7.51 13.73 -8.58
N ASP A 263 -8.77 13.93 -8.99
CA ASP A 263 -9.77 14.63 -8.18
C ASP A 263 -10.04 13.95 -6.82
N ALA A 264 -9.90 12.61 -6.74
CA ALA A 264 -10.09 11.89 -5.49
C ALA A 264 -8.98 12.21 -4.48
N VAL A 265 -7.72 12.34 -4.92
CA VAL A 265 -6.61 12.78 -4.06
C VAL A 265 -6.81 14.23 -3.63
N THR A 266 -7.30 15.09 -4.51
CA THR A 266 -7.64 16.48 -4.16
C THR A 266 -8.73 16.53 -3.10
N ALA A 267 -9.79 15.75 -3.26
CA ALA A 267 -10.88 15.64 -2.28
C ALA A 267 -10.41 15.01 -0.96
N LEU A 268 -9.51 14.03 -1.00
CA LEU A 268 -8.87 13.48 0.19
C LEU A 268 -8.08 14.55 0.96
N CYS A 269 -7.31 15.39 0.26
CA CYS A 269 -6.59 16.50 0.89
C CYS A 269 -7.54 17.52 1.53
N GLU A 270 -8.70 17.78 0.94
CA GLU A 270 -9.71 18.65 1.54
C GLU A 270 -10.34 18.01 2.80
N ALA A 271 -10.68 16.72 2.75
CA ALA A 271 -11.16 15.96 3.90
C ALA A 271 -10.11 15.89 5.02
N ALA A 272 -8.84 15.67 4.67
CA ALA A 272 -7.72 15.67 5.61
C ALA A 272 -7.58 17.05 6.32
N ARG A 273 -7.71 18.15 5.58
CA ARG A 273 -7.69 19.49 6.15
C ARG A 273 -8.85 19.73 7.11
N LYS A 274 -10.05 19.27 6.74
CA LYS A 274 -11.22 19.31 7.60
C LYS A 274 -11.01 18.50 8.89
N ALA A 275 -10.42 17.30 8.80
CA ALA A 275 -10.10 16.47 9.96
C ALA A 275 -9.09 17.16 10.89
N ILE A 276 -8.06 17.83 10.35
CA ILE A 276 -7.11 18.61 11.15
C ILE A 276 -7.83 19.71 11.94
N TYR A 277 -8.70 20.50 11.28
CA TYR A 277 -9.46 21.53 11.98
C TYR A 277 -10.45 20.94 12.99
N GLY A 278 -11.03 19.77 12.69
CA GLY A 278 -11.87 19.01 13.60
C GLY A 278 -11.13 18.58 14.88
N ALA A 279 -9.87 18.17 14.73
CA ALA A 279 -9.01 17.87 15.87
C ALA A 279 -8.66 19.12 16.69
N ILE A 280 -8.31 20.22 16.02
CA ILE A 280 -8.04 21.51 16.68
C ILE A 280 -9.29 22.05 17.40
N ALA A 281 -10.48 21.81 16.85
CA ALA A 281 -11.74 22.22 17.48
C ALA A 281 -12.02 21.54 18.84
N ARG A 282 -11.34 20.42 19.13
CA ARG A 282 -11.41 19.74 20.43
C ARG A 282 -10.45 20.31 21.48
N GLU A 283 -9.55 21.19 21.10
CA GLU A 283 -8.72 21.92 22.06
C GLU A 283 -9.51 23.02 22.78
N SER A 284 -9.06 23.42 23.96
CA SER A 284 -9.71 24.49 24.73
C SER A 284 -9.61 25.87 24.07
N ALA A 285 -8.57 26.10 23.26
CA ALA A 285 -8.32 27.33 22.52
C ALA A 285 -7.36 27.04 21.36
N HIS A 286 -7.39 27.88 20.31
CA HIS A 286 -6.50 27.75 19.16
C HIS A 286 -5.64 28.98 18.91
N ARG A 287 -4.57 28.83 18.13
CA ARG A 287 -3.69 29.91 17.63
C ARG A 287 -3.54 29.86 16.10
N LEU A 288 -4.61 29.51 15.40
CA LEU A 288 -4.62 29.49 13.94
C LEU A 288 -4.43 30.88 13.37
N SER A 289 -3.78 30.96 12.21
CA SER A 289 -3.76 32.19 11.41
C SER A 289 -5.18 32.58 11.00
N HIS A 290 -5.41 33.87 10.67
CA HIS A 290 -6.70 34.29 10.16
C HIS A 290 -7.13 33.54 8.89
N LYS A 291 -6.15 33.22 8.02
CA LYS A 291 -6.37 32.43 6.81
C LYS A 291 -6.90 31.03 7.16
N ASP A 292 -6.23 30.33 8.07
CA ASP A 292 -6.63 28.96 8.47
C ASP A 292 -7.97 28.97 9.21
N TRP A 293 -8.25 30.00 9.99
CA TRP A 293 -9.55 30.18 10.64
C TRP A 293 -10.69 30.36 9.63
N LEU A 294 -10.51 31.18 8.58
CA LEU A 294 -11.48 31.31 7.50
C LEU A 294 -11.68 30.00 6.75
N GLU A 295 -10.59 29.28 6.49
CA GLU A 295 -10.64 27.97 5.81
C GLU A 295 -11.41 26.94 6.65
N ALA A 296 -11.16 26.86 7.95
CA ALA A 296 -11.92 25.99 8.85
C ALA A 296 -13.42 26.27 8.79
N ARG A 297 -13.82 27.56 8.80
CA ARG A 297 -15.22 27.97 8.64
C ARG A 297 -15.79 27.57 7.28
N ARG A 298 -15.03 27.74 6.20
CA ARG A 298 -15.40 27.30 4.84
C ARG A 298 -15.71 25.80 4.81
N LEU A 299 -14.91 25.01 5.52
CA LEU A 299 -15.08 23.57 5.66
C LEU A 299 -16.15 23.15 6.69
N GLY A 300 -16.88 24.12 7.28
CA GLY A 300 -17.97 23.87 8.21
C GLY A 300 -17.51 23.48 9.63
N VAL A 301 -16.25 23.75 9.99
CA VAL A 301 -15.71 23.46 11.33
C VAL A 301 -15.88 24.67 12.24
N THR A 302 -16.56 24.47 13.40
CA THR A 302 -16.67 25.45 14.46
C THR A 302 -15.49 25.31 15.42
N LEU A 303 -14.65 26.33 15.48
CA LEU A 303 -13.46 26.35 16.33
C LEU A 303 -13.76 26.94 17.72
N PRO A 304 -13.01 26.57 18.76
CA PRO A 304 -13.07 27.20 20.08
C PRO A 304 -12.62 28.67 20.00
N ARG A 305 -12.60 29.35 21.15
CA ARG A 305 -12.12 30.72 21.19
C ARG A 305 -10.63 30.82 20.87
N PRO A 306 -10.19 31.84 20.10
CA PRO A 306 -8.77 32.12 19.92
C PRO A 306 -8.09 32.35 21.28
N ASN A 307 -6.84 31.91 21.41
CA ASN A 307 -6.06 32.13 22.62
C ASN A 307 -5.88 33.64 22.85
N ALA A 308 -6.22 34.14 24.04
CA ALA A 308 -6.22 35.57 24.36
C ALA A 308 -4.86 36.25 24.14
N ALA A 309 -3.74 35.53 24.37
CA ALA A 309 -2.41 36.04 24.10
C ALA A 309 -2.14 36.29 22.60
N PHE A 310 -2.89 35.66 21.69
CA PHE A 310 -2.77 35.85 20.26
C PHE A 310 -3.58 37.08 19.75
N MET A 311 -4.68 37.41 20.40
CA MET A 311 -5.54 38.54 20.02
C MET A 311 -4.86 39.91 20.25
N GLY A 312 -3.84 39.97 21.11
CA GLY A 312 -3.12 41.22 21.41
C GLY A 312 -2.25 41.78 20.28
N GLY A 313 -1.93 40.96 19.26
CA GLY A 313 -1.13 41.39 18.10
C GLY A 313 -1.91 41.77 16.85
N ALA A 314 -3.15 41.29 16.70
CA ALA A 314 -3.94 41.42 15.46
C ALA A 314 -5.04 42.48 15.50
N LEU A 315 -5.37 43.02 16.68
CA LEU A 315 -6.42 44.02 16.88
C LEU A 315 -5.88 45.35 17.40
N ARG A 316 -4.78 45.84 16.86
CA ARG A 316 -4.58 47.32 16.85
C ARG A 316 -5.37 47.88 15.67
N MET A 317 -6.67 48.04 15.84
CA MET A 317 -7.42 49.02 15.07
C MET A 317 -6.77 50.38 15.28
N PRO A 318 -6.55 51.18 14.23
CA PRO A 318 -6.11 52.54 14.42
C PRO A 318 -7.17 53.29 15.24
N ARG A 319 -6.81 53.75 16.44
CA ARG A 319 -7.59 54.70 17.20
C ARG A 319 -7.59 56.00 16.40
N GLY A 320 -8.68 56.34 15.75
CA GLY A 320 -8.82 57.66 15.11
C GLY A 320 -9.84 57.70 13.99
N ALA A 321 -11.11 57.56 14.30
CA ALA A 321 -12.18 58.24 13.55
C ALA A 321 -13.20 58.69 14.59
N ARG A 322 -13.03 59.89 15.07
CA ARG A 322 -14.12 60.64 15.74
C ARG A 322 -15.18 60.93 14.70
N ALA A 323 -16.40 60.54 15.03
CA ALA A 323 -17.59 61.01 14.32
C ALA A 323 -17.64 62.55 14.30
N ILE A 324 -17.92 63.13 13.15
CA ILE A 324 -18.56 64.40 12.95
C ILE A 324 -19.96 64.11 12.39
#